data_e27729c92085085ea52f5fe4e46a7976
#
_entry.id   e27729c92085085ea52f5fe4e46a7976
#
_cell.length_a   1.000
_cell.length_b   1.000
_cell.length_c   1.000
_cell.angle_alpha   90.00
_cell.angle_beta   90.00
_cell.angle_gamma   90.00
#
_symmetry.space_group_name_H-M   'P 1'
#
loop_
_entity.id
_entity.type
_entity.pdbx_description
1 polymer ?
#
loop_
_entity_poly.entity_id
_entity_poly.type
_entity_poly.pdbx_seq_one_letter_code
_entity_poly.pdbx_strand_id
1 'polypeptide(L)'
;MTGKQDRRAFLKAAGSTGVLGLAGLAGCSGDGGDGSSDGGDGSGGSDGGSDGGSTGESGSGTNVITLGGSMSLTGDNADLGQLYKDAYELTIQRINESGGVEAGDGNTYELEMVLRDDGTDASQSKSIYQELIDREGIDYLLGPYSSTVTLPASAVAAQNQKPMVEGGGASPEIFAQGNEWIFGLLPTANKYAKSYIDMCLAQDSAPESIAILAEDGTFSQSTAEGARNKISNTDLELVVDQTFPSDTSDLSTNLGRVRDSGADILLLCAHQKHNIILANQMESQNVNVDAAMGTVGSLNDSFKDEAGANGDYMYGPSSWAVNANFDDPVYGKTGDFVSAIEENYDYTPDYHSAAGEAVILTYMNAFQNVDELGPTAVRDQIRQAEFSTVYGTVAFDDSGVIDKNMLVYQWQPDPGLQITYPENVAQSEPIYPMPDWSER
;
A
#
# COMPACT_ATOMS: atom_id res chain seq x y z
N MET A 1 -37.47 3.66 8.90
CA MET A 1 -36.91 4.18 10.15
C MET A 1 -36.32 3.00 10.89
N THR A 2 -35.08 2.65 10.59
CA THR A 2 -34.29 1.65 11.35
C THR A 2 -32.99 2.33 11.70
N GLY A 3 -32.74 2.49 12.99
CA GLY A 3 -31.65 3.30 13.52
C GLY A 3 -30.28 2.70 13.23
N LYS A 4 -29.42 3.49 12.63
CA LYS A 4 -27.98 3.25 12.58
C LYS A 4 -27.44 3.30 14.02
N GLN A 5 -26.89 2.21 14.51
CA GLN A 5 -26.15 2.17 15.78
C GLN A 5 -24.77 2.77 15.55
N ASP A 6 -24.50 3.83 16.29
CA ASP A 6 -23.26 4.61 16.25
C ASP A 6 -22.09 3.76 16.80
N ARG A 7 -21.23 3.22 15.91
CA ARG A 7 -20.05 2.42 16.27
C ARG A 7 -18.95 3.23 16.98
N ARG A 8 -18.99 4.57 16.91
CA ARG A 8 -18.07 5.45 17.63
C ARG A 8 -18.20 5.38 19.17
N ALA A 9 -19.31 4.86 19.68
CA ALA A 9 -19.53 4.70 21.12
C ALA A 9 -18.84 3.45 21.71
N PHE A 10 -18.44 2.47 20.88
CA PHE A 10 -17.90 1.20 21.38
C PHE A 10 -16.38 1.27 21.69
N LEU A 11 -15.64 2.12 20.99
CA LEU A 11 -14.18 2.25 21.17
C LEU A 11 -13.77 3.11 22.38
N LYS A 12 -14.68 3.88 22.98
CA LYS A 12 -14.39 4.69 24.17
C LYS A 12 -14.60 4.00 25.51
N ALA A 13 -15.12 2.76 25.55
CA ALA A 13 -15.45 2.03 26.78
C ALA A 13 -14.42 0.99 27.24
N ALA A 14 -13.31 0.80 26.53
CA ALA A 14 -12.29 -0.23 26.83
C ALA A 14 -11.05 0.28 27.60
N GLY A 15 -11.05 1.49 28.12
CA GLY A 15 -9.91 2.08 28.82
C GLY A 15 -10.21 2.59 30.21
N SER A 16 -10.44 1.70 31.20
CA SER A 16 -10.16 2.00 32.62
C SER A 16 -10.66 0.87 33.53
N THR A 17 -9.73 0.08 34.06
CA THR A 17 -9.69 -0.61 35.37
C THR A 17 -8.51 -1.58 35.30
N GLY A 18 -7.47 -1.49 36.07
CA GLY A 18 -7.29 -1.16 37.46
C GLY A 18 -6.25 -2.14 38.00
N VAL A 19 -5.12 -1.62 38.41
CA VAL A 19 -3.96 -2.28 39.04
C VAL A 19 -4.35 -2.88 40.38
N LEU A 20 -3.74 -4.05 40.75
CA LEU A 20 -3.38 -4.60 42.07
C LEU A 20 -3.08 -6.09 41.84
N GLY A 21 -1.91 -6.70 42.03
CA GLY A 21 -0.97 -6.57 43.11
C GLY A 21 -0.76 -7.94 43.75
N LEU A 22 0.54 -8.29 43.98
CA LEU A 22 1.08 -9.29 44.94
C LEU A 22 1.49 -10.66 44.35
N ALA A 23 2.77 -10.89 44.16
CA ALA A 23 3.84 -11.44 45.03
C ALA A 23 3.61 -12.85 45.61
N GLY A 24 4.61 -13.74 45.40
CA GLY A 24 4.82 -14.97 46.21
C GLY A 24 5.45 -16.11 45.40
N LEU A 25 6.75 -16.17 45.31
CA LEU A 25 7.73 -16.97 46.05
C LEU A 25 7.73 -18.49 45.81
N ALA A 26 8.90 -18.95 45.34
CA ALA A 26 9.66 -20.16 45.73
C ALA A 26 9.04 -21.52 45.39
N GLY A 27 9.76 -22.48 44.87
CA GLY A 27 11.13 -22.91 44.94
C GLY A 27 11.20 -24.41 44.87
N CYS A 28 12.40 -24.95 44.52
CA CYS A 28 12.92 -26.32 44.78
C CYS A 28 12.49 -27.45 43.82
N SER A 29 13.37 -27.91 42.93
CA SER A 29 14.46 -28.89 43.08
C SER A 29 14.05 -30.30 43.45
N GLY A 30 14.57 -31.30 42.69
CA GLY A 30 14.66 -32.72 43.00
C GLY A 30 14.43 -33.54 41.74
N ASP A 31 15.40 -33.98 41.06
CA ASP A 31 16.42 -35.00 41.22
C ASP A 31 15.88 -36.44 41.03
N GLY A 32 16.45 -37.16 40.04
CA GLY A 32 16.87 -38.53 40.13
C GLY A 32 15.89 -39.64 39.74
N GLY A 33 16.29 -40.47 38.81
CA GLY A 33 15.87 -41.85 38.77
C GLY A 33 15.99 -42.58 37.44
N ASP A 34 17.14 -43.20 37.22
CA ASP A 34 17.41 -44.28 36.27
C ASP A 34 16.44 -45.44 36.38
N GLY A 35 16.22 -46.17 35.27
CA GLY A 35 15.56 -47.46 35.30
C GLY A 35 15.49 -48.13 33.93
N SER A 36 16.50 -48.92 33.64
CA SER A 36 16.67 -49.78 32.46
C SER A 36 15.71 -50.96 32.40
N SER A 37 15.67 -51.52 31.21
CA SER A 37 15.63 -52.95 30.81
C SER A 37 14.32 -53.53 30.36
N ASP A 38 14.45 -54.09 29.21
CA ASP A 38 14.36 -55.45 28.66
C ASP A 38 13.01 -55.83 28.03
N GLY A 39 13.02 -56.12 26.72
CA GLY A 39 13.29 -57.40 26.12
C GLY A 39 12.03 -58.24 25.88
N GLY A 40 11.73 -58.54 24.60
CA GLY A 40 10.72 -59.53 24.27
C GLY A 40 10.38 -59.69 22.81
N ASP A 41 11.10 -60.58 22.13
CA ASP A 41 10.79 -61.11 20.79
C ASP A 41 9.43 -61.81 20.73
N GLY A 42 8.82 -61.82 19.55
CA GLY A 42 7.67 -62.68 19.25
C GLY A 42 7.20 -62.58 17.80
N SER A 43 7.81 -63.40 16.96
CA SER A 43 7.42 -63.68 15.56
C SER A 43 6.10 -64.40 15.44
N GLY A 44 5.38 -64.26 14.34
CA GLY A 44 4.36 -65.22 13.92
C GLY A 44 3.39 -64.60 12.87
N GLY A 45 3.48 -65.11 11.69
CA GLY A 45 2.94 -64.82 10.41
C GLY A 45 1.52 -65.35 10.14
N SER A 46 1.13 -65.10 8.92
CA SER A 46 0.21 -65.77 7.99
C SER A 46 -1.01 -65.00 7.54
N ASP A 47 -0.98 -64.68 6.27
CA ASP A 47 -1.98 -64.81 5.20
C ASP A 47 -3.48 -64.59 5.48
N GLY A 48 -4.06 -63.74 4.62
CA GLY A 48 -5.48 -63.71 4.38
C GLY A 48 -5.86 -62.55 3.44
N GLY A 49 -5.84 -62.81 2.14
CA GLY A 49 -6.36 -61.87 1.15
C GLY A 49 -7.87 -61.67 1.29
N SER A 50 -8.31 -60.47 1.08
CA SER A 50 -9.67 -60.16 0.69
C SER A 50 -9.67 -58.88 -0.16
N ASP A 51 -9.98 -59.07 -1.41
CA ASP A 51 -10.46 -58.04 -2.32
C ASP A 51 -11.61 -57.26 -1.67
N GLY A 52 -11.41 -55.97 -1.48
CA GLY A 52 -12.43 -55.02 -1.12
C GLY A 52 -12.15 -53.75 -1.89
N GLY A 53 -12.87 -53.62 -3.00
CA GLY A 53 -12.87 -52.37 -3.78
C GLY A 53 -13.22 -51.21 -2.87
N SER A 54 -12.22 -50.43 -2.54
CA SER A 54 -12.38 -49.11 -1.95
C SER A 54 -12.77 -48.17 -3.11
N THR A 55 -14.07 -47.92 -3.23
CA THR A 55 -14.51 -46.67 -3.86
C THR A 55 -13.90 -45.56 -3.05
N GLY A 56 -12.85 -44.95 -3.62
CA GLY A 56 -12.30 -43.74 -3.08
C GLY A 56 -13.41 -42.68 -3.03
N GLU A 57 -13.90 -42.40 -1.84
CA GLU A 57 -14.51 -41.12 -1.57
C GLU A 57 -13.43 -40.11 -1.89
N SER A 58 -13.57 -39.42 -3.04
CA SER A 58 -12.95 -38.14 -3.30
C SER A 58 -13.47 -37.22 -2.21
N GLY A 59 -12.75 -37.10 -1.12
CA GLY A 59 -12.96 -35.99 -0.20
C GLY A 59 -12.80 -34.73 -1.05
N SER A 60 -13.88 -33.99 -1.22
CA SER A 60 -13.86 -32.66 -1.79
C SER A 60 -13.21 -31.70 -0.79
N GLY A 61 -11.93 -31.91 -0.52
CA GLY A 61 -11.12 -30.85 0.06
C GLY A 61 -10.95 -29.79 -1.01
N THR A 62 -11.38 -28.60 -0.75
CA THR A 62 -11.11 -27.44 -1.63
C THR A 62 -9.59 -27.28 -1.69
N ASN A 63 -9.02 -27.23 -2.89
CA ASN A 63 -7.62 -26.88 -3.03
C ASN A 63 -7.44 -25.41 -2.64
N VAL A 64 -6.35 -25.07 -2.00
CA VAL A 64 -6.09 -23.72 -1.51
C VAL A 64 -4.75 -23.23 -2.02
N ILE A 65 -4.70 -21.97 -2.47
CA ILE A 65 -3.47 -21.22 -2.70
C ILE A 65 -3.39 -20.12 -1.63
N THR A 66 -2.29 -20.10 -0.87
CA THR A 66 -2.07 -19.10 0.17
C THR A 66 -1.14 -18.01 -0.29
N LEU A 67 -1.61 -16.77 -0.20
CA LEU A 67 -0.83 -15.55 -0.40
C LEU A 67 -0.34 -15.04 0.96
N GLY A 68 0.93 -14.69 1.08
CA GLY A 68 1.48 -14.25 2.36
C GLY A 68 2.18 -12.91 2.28
N GLY A 69 2.04 -12.09 3.31
CA GLY A 69 2.71 -10.79 3.35
C GLY A 69 2.72 -10.11 4.72
N SER A 70 3.36 -8.97 4.78
CA SER A 70 3.19 -8.02 5.87
C SER A 70 2.53 -6.73 5.38
N MET A 71 1.93 -5.99 6.31
CA MET A 71 1.32 -4.69 6.03
C MET A 71 1.44 -3.83 7.28
N SER A 72 1.63 -2.53 7.10
CA SER A 72 1.62 -1.56 8.20
C SER A 72 0.19 -1.36 8.69
N LEU A 73 -0.28 -2.21 9.62
CA LEU A 73 -1.62 -2.12 10.22
C LEU A 73 -1.61 -1.34 11.55
N THR A 74 -0.42 -1.07 12.09
CA THR A 74 -0.16 -0.15 13.19
C THR A 74 1.04 0.74 12.85
N GLY A 75 1.33 1.76 13.67
CA GLY A 75 2.38 2.73 13.39
C GLY A 75 1.94 3.88 12.49
N ASP A 76 2.90 4.66 12.00
CA ASP A 76 2.65 5.95 11.31
C ASP A 76 1.95 5.80 9.95
N ASN A 77 1.94 4.61 9.36
CA ASN A 77 1.32 4.33 8.06
C ASN A 77 0.07 3.42 8.15
N ALA A 78 -0.50 3.26 9.35
CA ALA A 78 -1.61 2.32 9.58
C ALA A 78 -2.83 2.59 8.70
N ASP A 79 -3.21 3.85 8.53
CA ASP A 79 -4.37 4.24 7.71
C ASP A 79 -4.21 3.78 6.26
N LEU A 80 -3.01 3.94 5.69
CA LEU A 80 -2.73 3.55 4.31
C LEU A 80 -2.61 2.02 4.17
N GLY A 81 -1.99 1.36 5.16
CA GLY A 81 -1.93 -0.11 5.20
C GLY A 81 -3.32 -0.76 5.28
N GLN A 82 -4.26 -0.13 5.99
CA GLN A 82 -5.64 -0.61 6.08
C GLN A 82 -6.35 -0.60 4.72
N LEU A 83 -6.11 0.41 3.86
CA LEU A 83 -6.69 0.47 2.52
C LEU A 83 -6.29 -0.73 1.65
N TYR A 84 -5.04 -1.17 1.73
CA TYR A 84 -4.57 -2.39 1.04
C TYR A 84 -5.23 -3.64 1.60
N LYS A 85 -5.24 -3.79 2.93
CA LYS A 85 -5.83 -4.96 3.59
C LYS A 85 -7.29 -5.13 3.21
N ASP A 86 -8.07 -4.06 3.27
CA ASP A 86 -9.49 -4.07 2.94
C ASP A 86 -9.73 -4.47 1.47
N ALA A 87 -8.92 -3.93 0.55
CA ALA A 87 -8.99 -4.29 -0.86
C ALA A 87 -8.59 -5.76 -1.11
N TYR A 88 -7.55 -6.27 -0.45
CA TYR A 88 -7.16 -7.68 -0.54
C TYR A 88 -8.27 -8.61 -0.04
N GLU A 89 -8.80 -8.35 1.16
CA GLU A 89 -9.83 -9.17 1.79
C GLU A 89 -11.09 -9.22 0.92
N LEU A 90 -11.57 -8.06 0.46
CA LEU A 90 -12.79 -7.98 -0.35
C LEU A 90 -12.61 -8.67 -1.71
N THR A 91 -11.45 -8.49 -2.36
CA THR A 91 -11.18 -9.08 -3.66
C THR A 91 -11.07 -10.61 -3.57
N ILE A 92 -10.32 -11.12 -2.58
CA ILE A 92 -10.22 -12.57 -2.31
C ILE A 92 -11.59 -13.16 -2.00
N GLN A 93 -12.38 -12.50 -1.16
CA GLN A 93 -13.74 -12.95 -0.85
C GLN A 93 -14.58 -13.09 -2.11
N ARG A 94 -14.60 -12.09 -3.00
CA ARG A 94 -15.38 -12.12 -4.24
C ARG A 94 -14.93 -13.20 -5.22
N ILE A 95 -13.61 -13.41 -5.34
CA ILE A 95 -13.07 -14.50 -6.15
C ILE A 95 -13.57 -15.85 -5.62
N ASN A 96 -13.50 -16.08 -4.33
CA ASN A 96 -13.92 -17.35 -3.71
C ASN A 96 -15.43 -17.54 -3.80
N GLU A 97 -16.24 -16.49 -3.59
CA GLU A 97 -17.70 -16.54 -3.75
C GLU A 97 -18.11 -16.83 -5.21
N SER A 98 -17.27 -16.47 -6.19
CA SER A 98 -17.49 -16.78 -7.60
C SER A 98 -17.03 -18.18 -8.01
N GLY A 99 -16.54 -18.98 -7.05
CA GLY A 99 -16.11 -20.37 -7.25
C GLY A 99 -14.60 -20.57 -7.22
N GLY A 100 -13.82 -19.55 -6.85
CA GLY A 100 -12.36 -19.61 -6.78
C GLY A 100 -11.65 -19.37 -8.11
N VAL A 101 -10.38 -19.73 -8.17
CA VAL A 101 -9.52 -19.57 -9.36
C VAL A 101 -9.42 -20.91 -10.08
N GLU A 102 -9.92 -20.98 -11.31
CA GLU A 102 -9.64 -22.10 -12.22
C GLU A 102 -8.23 -21.91 -12.77
N ALA A 103 -7.25 -22.64 -12.21
CA ALA A 103 -5.85 -22.54 -12.59
C ALA A 103 -5.57 -23.32 -13.90
N GLY A 104 -4.49 -22.93 -14.59
CA GLY A 104 -4.13 -23.56 -15.86
C GLY A 104 -3.72 -25.04 -15.74
N ASP A 105 -3.45 -25.53 -14.52
CA ASP A 105 -3.26 -26.97 -14.24
C ASP A 105 -4.57 -27.79 -14.27
N GLY A 106 -5.71 -27.13 -14.49
CA GLY A 106 -7.04 -27.75 -14.58
C GLY A 106 -7.72 -27.96 -13.24
N ASN A 107 -7.17 -27.48 -12.13
CA ASN A 107 -7.82 -27.52 -10.82
C ASN A 107 -8.39 -26.16 -10.43
N THR A 108 -9.36 -26.19 -9.52
CA THR A 108 -9.93 -24.96 -8.93
C THR A 108 -9.39 -24.79 -7.52
N TYR A 109 -9.02 -23.56 -7.18
CA TYR A 109 -8.44 -23.20 -5.89
C TYR A 109 -9.21 -22.06 -5.23
N GLU A 110 -9.44 -22.15 -3.94
CA GLU A 110 -9.75 -20.99 -3.12
C GLU A 110 -8.47 -20.23 -2.78
N LEU A 111 -8.55 -18.92 -2.69
CA LEU A 111 -7.45 -18.06 -2.24
C LEU A 111 -7.55 -17.84 -0.72
N GLU A 112 -6.47 -18.03 -0.02
CA GLU A 112 -6.31 -17.64 1.38
C GLU A 112 -5.20 -16.60 1.52
N MET A 113 -5.29 -15.77 2.55
CA MET A 113 -4.29 -14.75 2.83
C MET A 113 -3.78 -14.87 4.27
N VAL A 114 -2.45 -14.83 4.42
CA VAL A 114 -1.76 -14.66 5.70
C VAL A 114 -1.11 -13.28 5.70
N LEU A 115 -1.74 -12.29 6.32
CA LEU A 115 -1.24 -10.92 6.42
C LEU A 115 -0.88 -10.61 7.87
N ARG A 116 0.35 -10.11 8.10
CA ARG A 116 0.85 -9.78 9.43
C ARG A 116 1.17 -8.30 9.55
N ASP A 117 0.94 -7.76 10.75
CA ASP A 117 1.28 -6.37 11.07
C ASP A 117 2.80 -6.22 11.23
N ASP A 118 3.41 -5.33 10.46
CA ASP A 118 4.83 -4.98 10.58
C ASP A 118 5.08 -3.72 11.42
N GLY A 119 4.01 -3.05 11.87
CA GLY A 119 4.13 -1.87 12.72
C GLY A 119 4.85 -0.69 12.05
N THR A 120 4.91 -0.65 10.73
CA THR A 120 5.71 0.31 9.94
C THR A 120 7.23 0.12 10.17
N ASP A 121 7.66 -1.07 10.61
CA ASP A 121 9.07 -1.40 10.90
C ASP A 121 9.66 -2.34 9.84
N ALA A 122 10.71 -1.86 9.16
CA ALA A 122 11.38 -2.59 8.09
C ALA A 122 12.05 -3.90 8.56
N SER A 123 12.55 -3.93 9.81
CA SER A 123 13.21 -5.12 10.36
C SER A 123 12.18 -6.16 10.76
N GLN A 124 11.04 -5.74 11.29
CA GLN A 124 9.91 -6.63 11.60
C GLN A 124 9.34 -7.22 10.33
N SER A 125 9.07 -6.40 9.30
CA SER A 125 8.62 -6.88 7.99
C SER A 125 9.55 -7.93 7.41
N LYS A 126 10.86 -7.64 7.35
CA LYS A 126 11.88 -8.60 6.90
C LYS A 126 11.78 -9.93 7.64
N SER A 127 11.61 -9.92 8.97
CA SER A 127 11.49 -11.12 9.78
C SER A 127 10.21 -11.89 9.48
N ILE A 128 9.10 -11.20 9.24
CA ILE A 128 7.82 -11.79 8.83
C ILE A 128 7.98 -12.57 7.52
N TYR A 129 8.60 -11.97 6.47
CA TYR A 129 8.80 -12.69 5.21
C TYR A 129 9.70 -13.93 5.35
N GLN A 130 10.74 -13.87 6.18
CA GLN A 130 11.55 -15.05 6.47
C GLN A 130 10.71 -16.16 7.13
N GLU A 131 9.83 -15.81 8.08
CA GLU A 131 8.95 -16.79 8.72
C GLU A 131 7.91 -17.37 7.76
N LEU A 132 7.26 -16.53 6.95
CA LEU A 132 6.28 -16.97 5.95
C LEU A 132 6.89 -17.98 4.97
N ILE A 133 8.12 -17.73 4.51
CA ILE A 133 8.81 -18.62 3.57
C ILE A 133 9.35 -19.86 4.27
N ASP A 134 10.13 -19.71 5.34
CA ASP A 134 10.91 -20.81 5.92
C ASP A 134 10.08 -21.75 6.79
N ARG A 135 9.03 -21.23 7.45
CA ARG A 135 8.23 -22.01 8.41
C ARG A 135 6.86 -22.40 7.88
N GLU A 136 6.23 -21.51 7.10
CA GLU A 136 4.88 -21.73 6.61
C GLU A 136 4.86 -22.20 5.15
N GLY A 137 5.99 -22.11 4.44
CA GLY A 137 6.14 -22.61 3.07
C GLY A 137 5.38 -21.77 2.04
N ILE A 138 5.16 -20.49 2.32
CA ILE A 138 4.46 -19.57 1.40
C ILE A 138 5.30 -19.31 0.16
N ASP A 139 4.71 -19.53 -0.99
CA ASP A 139 5.35 -19.40 -2.31
C ASP A 139 5.05 -18.07 -3.00
N TYR A 140 3.96 -17.39 -2.66
CA TYR A 140 3.45 -16.21 -3.33
C TYR A 140 3.30 -15.05 -2.34
N LEU A 141 4.04 -13.94 -2.57
CA LEU A 141 4.19 -12.90 -1.57
C LEU A 141 3.45 -11.62 -1.98
N LEU A 142 2.65 -11.10 -1.07
CA LEU A 142 2.08 -9.76 -1.13
C LEU A 142 3.11 -8.80 -0.54
N GLY A 143 3.45 -7.72 -1.27
CA GLY A 143 4.42 -6.74 -0.78
C GLY A 143 3.85 -5.85 0.33
N PRO A 144 4.73 -5.32 1.20
CA PRO A 144 4.33 -4.46 2.31
C PRO A 144 4.14 -3.00 1.89
N TYR A 145 3.71 -2.17 2.81
CA TYR A 145 3.73 -0.71 2.75
C TYR A 145 4.74 -0.17 3.79
N SER A 146 5.63 0.76 3.53
CA SER A 146 5.92 1.63 2.40
C SER A 146 7.24 1.22 1.71
N SER A 147 7.84 2.10 0.86
CA SER A 147 9.13 1.81 0.19
C SER A 147 10.26 1.45 1.16
N THR A 148 10.35 2.11 2.32
CA THR A 148 11.34 1.81 3.36
C THR A 148 11.17 0.40 3.92
N VAL A 149 9.94 -0.08 4.00
CA VAL A 149 9.60 -1.43 4.46
C VAL A 149 9.75 -2.46 3.33
N THR A 150 9.35 -2.08 2.12
CA THR A 150 9.38 -2.97 0.94
C THR A 150 10.81 -3.30 0.49
N LEU A 151 11.72 -2.34 0.54
CA LEU A 151 13.09 -2.54 0.05
C LEU A 151 13.82 -3.74 0.72
N PRO A 152 13.89 -3.88 2.06
CA PRO A 152 14.48 -5.07 2.68
C PRO A 152 13.63 -6.33 2.53
N ALA A 153 12.30 -6.24 2.47
CA ALA A 153 11.40 -7.37 2.24
C ALA A 153 11.59 -7.97 0.85
N SER A 154 11.72 -7.13 -0.17
CA SER A 154 11.97 -7.56 -1.56
C SER A 154 13.27 -8.34 -1.71
N ALA A 155 14.30 -7.99 -0.94
CA ALA A 155 15.55 -8.74 -0.91
C ALA A 155 15.37 -10.17 -0.35
N VAL A 156 14.49 -10.36 0.64
CA VAL A 156 14.14 -11.70 1.17
C VAL A 156 13.43 -12.52 0.11
N ALA A 157 12.44 -11.94 -0.56
CA ALA A 157 11.71 -12.58 -1.65
C ALA A 157 12.65 -13.06 -2.77
N ALA A 158 13.55 -12.19 -3.23
CA ALA A 158 14.53 -12.50 -4.26
C ALA A 158 15.52 -13.61 -3.85
N GLN A 159 16.06 -13.55 -2.64
CA GLN A 159 17.00 -14.56 -2.12
C GLN A 159 16.38 -15.95 -2.07
N ASN A 160 15.07 -16.03 -1.81
CA ASN A 160 14.32 -17.27 -1.72
C ASN A 160 13.60 -17.65 -3.03
N GLN A 161 13.78 -16.85 -4.09
CA GLN A 161 13.16 -17.08 -5.39
C GLN A 161 11.63 -17.20 -5.31
N LYS A 162 11.00 -16.30 -4.56
CA LYS A 162 9.55 -16.18 -4.41
C LYS A 162 9.06 -14.92 -5.10
N PRO A 163 8.06 -15.00 -6.00
CA PRO A 163 7.48 -13.81 -6.58
C PRO A 163 6.82 -12.96 -5.50
N MET A 164 7.09 -11.65 -5.52
CA MET A 164 6.42 -10.65 -4.72
C MET A 164 5.75 -9.65 -5.64
N VAL A 165 4.42 -9.56 -5.56
CA VAL A 165 3.65 -8.50 -6.19
C VAL A 165 3.34 -7.47 -5.12
N GLU A 166 3.74 -6.24 -5.37
CA GLU A 166 3.60 -5.18 -4.39
C GLU A 166 2.90 -3.96 -4.98
N GLY A 167 2.11 -3.30 -4.19
CA GLY A 167 1.42 -2.05 -4.54
C GLY A 167 1.76 -0.92 -3.56
N GLY A 168 2.67 -1.14 -2.60
CA GLY A 168 2.95 -0.21 -1.51
C GLY A 168 4.32 0.46 -1.55
N GLY A 169 5.25 -0.03 -2.38
CA GLY A 169 6.60 0.48 -2.52
C GLY A 169 6.83 1.14 -3.87
N ALA A 170 7.09 2.45 -3.91
CA ALA A 170 7.29 3.19 -5.17
C ALA A 170 8.74 3.64 -5.40
N SER A 171 9.68 3.39 -4.46
CA SER A 171 11.08 3.79 -4.68
C SER A 171 11.71 3.04 -5.84
N PRO A 172 12.38 3.73 -6.78
CA PRO A 172 13.16 3.07 -7.83
C PRO A 172 14.21 2.09 -7.32
N GLU A 173 14.71 2.27 -6.09
CA GLU A 173 15.72 1.40 -5.49
C GLU A 173 15.25 -0.05 -5.30
N ILE A 174 13.95 -0.26 -5.11
CA ILE A 174 13.34 -1.60 -4.97
C ILE A 174 13.59 -2.41 -6.24
N PHE A 175 13.53 -1.77 -7.39
CA PHE A 175 13.58 -2.38 -8.72
C PHE A 175 14.96 -2.29 -9.39
N ALA A 176 15.83 -1.35 -8.94
CA ALA A 176 17.15 -1.10 -9.54
C ALA A 176 18.18 -2.23 -9.31
N GLN A 177 17.89 -3.18 -8.44
CA GLN A 177 18.80 -4.27 -8.06
C GLN A 177 18.86 -5.42 -9.08
N GLY A 178 18.17 -5.31 -10.22
CA GLY A 178 18.05 -6.39 -11.21
C GLY A 178 17.28 -7.60 -10.64
N ASN A 179 16.39 -7.34 -9.70
CA ASN A 179 15.60 -8.34 -9.02
C ASN A 179 14.42 -8.77 -9.87
N GLU A 180 14.50 -9.94 -10.49
CA GLU A 180 13.46 -10.47 -11.38
C GLU A 180 12.25 -11.08 -10.63
N TRP A 181 12.22 -11.04 -9.31
CA TRP A 181 11.18 -11.63 -8.47
C TRP A 181 10.19 -10.59 -7.92
N ILE A 182 10.41 -9.31 -8.17
CA ILE A 182 9.59 -8.21 -7.63
C ILE A 182 8.83 -7.52 -8.76
N PHE A 183 7.55 -7.26 -8.52
CA PHE A 183 6.63 -6.63 -9.45
C PHE A 183 5.87 -5.50 -8.76
N GLY A 184 6.04 -4.27 -9.24
CA GLY A 184 5.48 -3.06 -8.63
C GLY A 184 4.29 -2.50 -9.41
N LEU A 185 3.18 -2.29 -8.72
CA LEU A 185 1.93 -1.75 -9.27
C LEU A 185 1.77 -0.24 -9.05
N LEU A 186 2.78 0.43 -8.52
CA LEU A 186 2.81 1.90 -8.45
C LEU A 186 3.82 2.47 -9.46
N PRO A 187 3.54 3.63 -10.06
CA PRO A 187 4.57 4.38 -10.76
C PRO A 187 5.69 4.72 -9.79
N THR A 188 6.93 4.74 -10.27
CA THR A 188 8.07 5.02 -9.40
C THR A 188 8.02 6.42 -8.79
N ALA A 189 8.47 6.54 -7.54
CA ALA A 189 8.37 7.75 -6.72
C ALA A 189 8.92 9.02 -7.37
N ASN A 190 9.96 8.89 -8.21
CA ASN A 190 10.53 10.00 -8.96
C ASN A 190 9.60 10.60 -10.03
N LYS A 191 8.41 10.02 -10.25
CA LYS A 191 7.38 10.57 -11.14
C LYS A 191 6.32 11.40 -10.40
N TYR A 192 6.20 11.26 -9.07
CA TYR A 192 5.07 11.80 -8.30
C TYR A 192 4.94 13.33 -8.36
N ALA A 193 6.05 14.06 -8.37
CA ALA A 193 6.05 15.51 -8.39
C ALA A 193 5.98 16.14 -9.79
N LYS A 194 6.21 15.36 -10.86
CA LYS A 194 6.38 15.90 -12.22
C LYS A 194 5.14 16.62 -12.71
N SER A 195 3.97 15.98 -12.62
CA SER A 195 2.71 16.55 -13.10
C SER A 195 2.32 17.82 -12.34
N TYR A 196 2.63 17.88 -11.03
CA TYR A 196 2.39 19.08 -10.23
C TYR A 196 3.24 20.26 -10.71
N ILE A 197 4.54 20.04 -10.91
CA ILE A 197 5.44 21.09 -11.43
C ILE A 197 4.98 21.54 -12.82
N ASP A 198 4.61 20.59 -13.71
CA ASP A 198 4.10 20.91 -15.04
C ASP A 198 2.79 21.71 -14.98
N MET A 199 1.87 21.34 -14.08
CA MET A 199 0.63 22.09 -13.85
C MET A 199 0.90 23.52 -13.41
N CYS A 200 1.78 23.73 -12.42
CA CYS A 200 2.12 25.07 -11.94
C CYS A 200 2.78 25.92 -13.03
N LEU A 201 3.70 25.35 -13.82
CA LEU A 201 4.37 26.05 -14.91
C LEU A 201 3.45 26.38 -16.09
N ALA A 202 2.31 25.70 -16.21
CA ALA A 202 1.31 25.97 -17.24
C ALA A 202 0.34 27.11 -16.89
N GLN A 203 0.41 27.66 -15.67
CA GLN A 203 -0.47 28.76 -15.25
C GLN A 203 -0.07 30.09 -15.89
N ASP A 204 -1.05 31.01 -16.06
CA ASP A 204 -0.83 32.35 -16.61
C ASP A 204 0.20 33.15 -15.79
N SER A 205 0.21 32.99 -14.46
CA SER A 205 1.23 33.49 -13.55
C SER A 205 2.12 32.33 -13.09
N ALA A 206 2.97 31.83 -14.01
CA ALA A 206 3.87 30.71 -13.69
C ALA A 206 4.80 31.08 -12.52
N PRO A 207 5.08 30.11 -11.59
CA PRO A 207 5.98 30.35 -10.47
C PRO A 207 7.43 30.54 -10.94
N GLU A 208 8.19 31.37 -10.24
CA GLU A 208 9.62 31.55 -10.47
C GLU A 208 10.46 30.70 -9.49
N SER A 209 9.87 30.30 -8.34
CA SER A 209 10.58 29.60 -7.26
C SER A 209 9.77 28.48 -6.62
N ILE A 210 10.52 27.48 -6.10
CA ILE A 210 9.95 26.31 -5.41
C ILE A 210 10.73 26.00 -4.13
N ALA A 211 9.99 25.61 -3.09
CA ALA A 211 10.53 24.99 -1.90
C ALA A 211 10.26 23.49 -1.90
N ILE A 212 11.24 22.67 -1.51
CA ILE A 212 11.09 21.23 -1.27
C ILE A 212 11.37 20.94 0.20
N LEU A 213 10.41 20.29 0.86
CA LEU A 213 10.59 19.66 2.16
C LEU A 213 10.42 18.15 1.96
N ALA A 214 11.37 17.35 2.44
CA ALA A 214 11.34 15.90 2.27
C ALA A 214 11.55 15.19 3.60
N GLU A 215 10.69 14.22 3.88
CA GLU A 215 10.88 13.28 4.97
C GLU A 215 12.11 12.40 4.71
N ASP A 216 12.87 12.05 5.75
CA ASP A 216 13.99 11.12 5.66
C ASP A 216 13.48 9.68 5.56
N GLY A 217 13.16 9.27 4.35
CA GLY A 217 12.64 7.97 4.00
C GLY A 217 12.84 7.66 2.52
N THR A 218 12.92 6.38 2.17
CA THR A 218 13.27 5.92 0.82
C THR A 218 12.33 6.47 -0.26
N PHE A 219 11.02 6.46 0.00
CA PHE A 219 10.04 7.05 -0.91
C PHE A 219 10.22 8.56 -1.08
N SER A 220 10.25 9.27 0.06
CA SER A 220 10.26 10.74 0.10
C SER A 220 11.50 11.32 -0.54
N GLN A 221 12.68 10.71 -0.30
CA GLN A 221 13.93 11.11 -0.93
C GLN A 221 13.93 10.84 -2.45
N SER A 222 13.38 9.71 -2.89
CA SER A 222 13.24 9.40 -4.34
C SER A 222 12.29 10.38 -5.04
N THR A 223 11.22 10.80 -4.37
CA THR A 223 10.29 11.81 -4.91
C THR A 223 10.98 13.18 -5.01
N ALA A 224 11.69 13.59 -3.96
CA ALA A 224 12.43 14.85 -3.95
C ALA A 224 13.54 14.87 -5.02
N GLU A 225 14.24 13.76 -5.24
CA GLU A 225 15.21 13.62 -6.33
C GLU A 225 14.54 13.78 -7.70
N GLY A 226 13.39 13.12 -7.91
CA GLY A 226 12.59 13.29 -9.12
C GLY A 226 12.16 14.74 -9.37
N ALA A 227 11.78 15.46 -8.30
CA ALA A 227 11.46 16.89 -8.37
C ALA A 227 12.68 17.74 -8.71
N ARG A 228 13.83 17.54 -8.05
CA ARG A 228 15.11 18.23 -8.37
C ARG A 228 15.52 18.02 -9.82
N ASN A 229 15.40 16.79 -10.31
CA ASN A 229 15.68 16.46 -11.71
C ASN A 229 14.73 17.17 -12.67
N LYS A 230 13.44 17.29 -12.32
CA LYS A 230 12.47 18.03 -13.12
C LYS A 230 12.79 19.53 -13.13
N ILE A 231 13.03 20.13 -11.96
CA ILE A 231 13.37 21.55 -11.79
C ILE A 231 14.62 21.92 -12.58
N SER A 232 15.66 21.09 -12.58
CA SER A 232 16.92 21.34 -13.29
C SER A 232 16.77 21.49 -14.82
N ASN A 233 15.61 21.13 -15.37
CA ASN A 233 15.26 21.26 -16.78
C ASN A 233 14.19 22.35 -17.02
N THR A 234 14.02 23.27 -16.08
CA THR A 234 13.09 24.42 -16.14
C THR A 234 13.83 25.67 -15.69
N ASP A 235 13.16 26.83 -15.77
CA ASP A 235 13.68 28.10 -15.24
C ASP A 235 13.31 28.31 -13.75
N LEU A 236 12.67 27.31 -13.11
CA LEU A 236 12.23 27.37 -11.73
C LEU A 236 13.41 27.33 -10.75
N GLU A 237 13.52 28.29 -9.84
CA GLU A 237 14.57 28.35 -8.84
C GLU A 237 14.23 27.51 -7.60
N LEU A 238 15.09 26.58 -7.20
CA LEU A 238 14.97 25.82 -5.96
C LEU A 238 15.52 26.64 -4.80
N VAL A 239 14.66 27.36 -4.06
CA VAL A 239 15.07 28.31 -3.01
C VAL A 239 15.15 27.69 -1.61
N VAL A 240 14.43 26.59 -1.37
CA VAL A 240 14.52 25.79 -0.15
C VAL A 240 14.57 24.31 -0.52
N ASP A 241 15.54 23.59 0.04
CA ASP A 241 15.68 22.15 -0.12
C ASP A 241 16.12 21.54 1.21
N GLN A 242 15.17 20.87 1.91
CA GLN A 242 15.41 20.39 3.26
C GLN A 242 14.87 18.97 3.46
N THR A 243 15.66 18.15 4.15
CA THR A 243 15.24 16.87 4.70
C THR A 243 14.95 17.04 6.20
N PHE A 244 13.92 16.37 6.70
CA PHE A 244 13.55 16.29 8.10
C PHE A 244 13.33 14.84 8.54
N PRO A 245 13.59 14.50 9.84
CA PRO A 245 13.40 13.14 10.36
C PRO A 245 11.95 12.64 10.23
N SER A 246 11.77 11.36 9.97
CA SER A 246 10.43 10.73 9.80
C SER A 246 9.59 10.73 11.08
N ASP A 247 10.20 10.86 12.26
CA ASP A 247 9.50 10.97 13.55
C ASP A 247 9.12 12.42 13.90
N THR A 248 9.40 13.40 13.00
CA THR A 248 9.07 14.81 13.20
C THR A 248 7.58 15.00 13.47
N SER A 249 7.25 15.77 14.49
CA SER A 249 5.88 16.19 14.82
C SER A 249 5.65 17.69 14.68
N ASP A 250 6.68 18.45 14.28
CA ASP A 250 6.65 19.90 14.17
C ASP A 250 7.52 20.36 12.98
N LEU A 251 6.90 20.95 11.96
CA LEU A 251 7.53 21.53 10.77
C LEU A 251 7.72 23.04 10.85
N SER A 252 7.46 23.68 12.00
CA SER A 252 7.50 25.15 12.15
C SER A 252 8.81 25.76 11.70
N THR A 253 9.96 25.13 12.03
CA THR A 253 11.28 25.60 11.61
C THR A 253 11.46 25.54 10.07
N ASN A 254 10.99 24.46 9.45
CA ASN A 254 11.06 24.26 8.01
C ASN A 254 10.15 25.26 7.29
N LEU A 255 8.91 25.41 7.76
CA LEU A 255 7.93 26.35 7.24
C LEU A 255 8.38 27.81 7.42
N GLY A 256 9.02 28.15 8.52
CA GLY A 256 9.64 29.46 8.70
C GLY A 256 10.66 29.79 7.60
N ARG A 257 11.47 28.82 7.18
CA ARG A 257 12.41 29.02 6.05
C ARG A 257 11.72 29.12 4.71
N VAL A 258 10.64 28.36 4.47
CA VAL A 258 9.81 28.49 3.26
C VAL A 258 9.25 29.91 3.20
N ARG A 259 8.61 30.40 4.26
CA ARG A 259 8.07 31.76 4.33
C ARG A 259 9.16 32.84 4.08
N ASP A 260 10.30 32.71 4.77
CA ASP A 260 11.38 33.71 4.72
C ASP A 260 12.12 33.69 3.37
N SER A 261 12.05 32.59 2.60
CA SER A 261 12.60 32.51 1.23
C SER A 261 11.70 33.17 0.18
N GLY A 262 10.41 33.35 0.47
CA GLY A 262 9.44 33.83 -0.50
C GLY A 262 9.18 32.86 -1.65
N ALA A 263 9.28 31.55 -1.42
CA ALA A 263 8.98 30.54 -2.43
C ALA A 263 7.53 30.67 -2.94
N ASP A 264 7.36 30.66 -4.27
CA ASP A 264 6.03 30.73 -4.90
C ASP A 264 5.25 29.45 -4.72
N ILE A 265 5.90 28.27 -4.82
CA ILE A 265 5.24 26.98 -4.63
C ILE A 265 6.00 26.09 -3.66
N LEU A 266 5.26 25.20 -2.98
CA LEU A 266 5.77 24.27 -1.99
C LEU A 266 5.46 22.82 -2.38
N LEU A 267 6.47 21.96 -2.30
CA LEU A 267 6.35 20.51 -2.42
C LEU A 267 6.78 19.85 -1.12
N LEU A 268 5.87 19.09 -0.50
CA LEU A 268 6.18 18.20 0.61
C LEU A 268 6.25 16.74 0.10
N CYS A 269 7.44 16.18 0.10
CA CYS A 269 7.70 14.78 -0.20
C CYS A 269 7.63 13.97 1.10
N ALA A 270 6.45 13.46 1.45
CA ALA A 270 6.21 12.79 2.73
C ALA A 270 4.94 11.93 2.69
N HIS A 271 4.68 11.22 3.78
CA HIS A 271 3.46 10.45 4.00
C HIS A 271 2.38 11.27 4.71
N GLN A 272 1.19 10.69 4.88
CA GLN A 272 -0.04 11.33 5.36
C GLN A 272 0.15 12.15 6.65
N LYS A 273 0.80 11.59 7.67
CA LYS A 273 1.08 12.26 8.95
C LYS A 273 1.65 13.67 8.74
N HIS A 274 2.69 13.78 7.90
CA HIS A 274 3.35 15.06 7.66
C HIS A 274 2.55 15.99 6.75
N ASN A 275 1.69 15.47 5.87
CA ASN A 275 0.77 16.28 5.09
C ASN A 275 -0.28 16.97 5.99
N ILE A 276 -0.80 16.25 7.00
CA ILE A 276 -1.70 16.82 8.01
C ILE A 276 -1.00 17.90 8.84
N ILE A 277 0.24 17.62 9.29
CA ILE A 277 1.07 18.59 10.03
C ILE A 277 1.32 19.84 9.16
N LEU A 278 1.68 19.64 7.89
CA LEU A 278 1.90 20.75 6.95
C LEU A 278 0.68 21.64 6.83
N ALA A 279 -0.49 21.07 6.51
CA ALA A 279 -1.73 21.83 6.32
C ALA A 279 -2.06 22.69 7.55
N ASN A 280 -1.99 22.09 8.75
CA ASN A 280 -2.30 22.78 10.00
C ASN A 280 -1.24 23.82 10.41
N GLN A 281 0.02 23.58 10.08
CA GLN A 281 1.09 24.51 10.45
C GLN A 281 1.33 25.63 9.42
N MET A 282 0.97 25.44 8.16
CA MET A 282 0.96 26.54 7.17
C MET A 282 0.03 27.67 7.63
N GLU A 283 -1.18 27.33 8.09
CA GLU A 283 -2.13 28.32 8.65
C GLU A 283 -1.54 29.01 9.88
N SER A 284 -1.12 28.25 10.90
CA SER A 284 -0.65 28.79 12.17
C SER A 284 0.65 29.61 12.05
N GLN A 285 1.49 29.34 11.04
CA GLN A 285 2.72 30.06 10.72
C GLN A 285 2.52 31.17 9.67
N ASN A 286 1.30 31.32 9.13
CA ASN A 286 0.96 32.24 8.04
C ASN A 286 1.90 32.09 6.84
N VAL A 287 2.09 30.84 6.38
CA VAL A 287 2.89 30.52 5.19
C VAL A 287 1.96 30.54 3.99
N ASN A 288 2.07 31.57 3.15
CA ASN A 288 1.31 31.73 1.92
C ASN A 288 2.21 31.37 0.74
N VAL A 289 1.68 30.52 -0.17
CA VAL A 289 2.31 30.11 -1.43
C VAL A 289 1.23 30.00 -2.50
N ASP A 290 1.57 30.13 -3.76
CA ASP A 290 0.61 30.02 -4.88
C ASP A 290 0.06 28.59 -5.03
N ALA A 291 0.84 27.59 -4.65
CA ALA A 291 0.41 26.19 -4.58
C ALA A 291 1.21 25.40 -3.56
N ALA A 292 0.56 24.45 -2.87
CA ALA A 292 1.21 23.51 -1.97
C ALA A 292 0.74 22.08 -2.29
N MET A 293 1.68 21.16 -2.50
CA MET A 293 1.39 19.74 -2.71
C MET A 293 2.00 18.86 -1.64
N GLY A 294 1.18 17.96 -1.08
CA GLY A 294 1.64 16.82 -0.29
C GLY A 294 1.59 15.54 -1.12
N THR A 295 2.56 14.63 -0.97
CA THR A 295 2.69 13.52 -1.92
C THR A 295 1.80 12.32 -1.64
N VAL A 296 1.83 11.72 -0.46
CA VAL A 296 1.09 10.49 -0.19
C VAL A 296 0.11 10.65 0.95
N GLY A 297 -1.12 10.17 0.78
CA GLY A 297 -2.18 10.27 1.77
C GLY A 297 -2.75 11.69 1.95
N SER A 298 -2.46 12.61 1.03
CA SER A 298 -3.01 13.98 1.02
C SER A 298 -4.39 14.07 0.36
N LEU A 299 -4.88 12.98 -0.22
CA LEU A 299 -6.14 12.96 -1.00
C LEU A 299 -7.24 12.10 -0.38
N ASN A 300 -6.96 11.39 0.71
CA ASN A 300 -7.94 10.52 1.34
C ASN A 300 -8.83 11.24 2.37
N ASP A 301 -9.92 10.59 2.74
CA ASP A 301 -10.90 11.14 3.68
C ASP A 301 -10.27 11.42 5.06
N SER A 302 -9.36 10.56 5.54
CA SER A 302 -8.67 10.73 6.82
C SER A 302 -7.83 12.01 6.85
N PHE A 303 -7.11 12.34 5.74
CA PHE A 303 -6.41 13.62 5.63
C PHE A 303 -7.39 14.80 5.74
N LYS A 304 -8.50 14.74 4.99
CA LYS A 304 -9.49 15.83 4.98
C LYS A 304 -10.19 15.99 6.33
N ASP A 305 -10.47 14.90 7.02
CA ASP A 305 -11.08 14.90 8.35
C ASP A 305 -10.15 15.56 9.40
N GLU A 306 -8.83 15.31 9.33
CA GLU A 306 -7.86 15.83 10.29
C GLU A 306 -7.33 17.23 9.96
N ALA A 307 -7.14 17.55 8.68
CA ALA A 307 -6.74 18.88 8.25
C ALA A 307 -7.91 19.87 8.19
N GLY A 308 -9.15 19.37 8.01
CA GLY A 308 -10.35 20.21 7.92
C GLY A 308 -10.24 21.26 6.82
N ALA A 309 -10.59 22.51 7.11
CA ALA A 309 -10.49 23.64 6.19
C ALA A 309 -9.02 23.98 5.83
N ASN A 310 -8.05 23.63 6.68
CA ASN A 310 -6.63 23.85 6.39
C ASN A 310 -6.12 23.01 5.21
N GLY A 311 -6.80 21.89 4.90
CA GLY A 311 -6.54 21.07 3.73
C GLY A 311 -7.13 21.62 2.43
N ASP A 312 -7.99 22.66 2.47
CA ASP A 312 -8.54 23.25 1.27
C ASP A 312 -7.45 23.91 0.42
N TYR A 313 -7.61 23.85 -0.89
CA TYR A 313 -6.69 24.29 -1.92
C TYR A 313 -5.40 23.46 -2.04
N MET A 314 -5.10 22.54 -1.12
CA MET A 314 -3.92 21.68 -1.23
C MET A 314 -4.05 20.69 -2.38
N TYR A 315 -2.91 20.44 -3.02
CA TYR A 315 -2.77 19.50 -4.11
C TYR A 315 -2.21 18.16 -3.64
N GLY A 316 -2.50 17.11 -4.41
CA GLY A 316 -1.93 15.78 -4.22
C GLY A 316 -1.87 14.99 -5.52
N PRO A 317 -0.91 14.05 -5.66
CA PRO A 317 -0.80 13.20 -6.83
C PRO A 317 -1.59 11.90 -6.64
N SER A 318 -2.16 11.38 -7.73
CA SER A 318 -2.76 10.05 -7.76
C SER A 318 -2.47 9.34 -9.08
N SER A 319 -2.22 8.04 -9.05
CA SER A 319 -2.08 7.22 -10.24
C SER A 319 -3.41 6.61 -10.70
N TRP A 320 -4.52 6.97 -10.05
CA TRP A 320 -5.84 6.45 -10.32
C TRP A 320 -6.93 7.47 -9.99
N ALA A 321 -8.13 7.27 -10.54
CA ALA A 321 -9.29 8.11 -10.30
C ALA A 321 -10.54 7.26 -10.03
N VAL A 322 -11.33 7.65 -9.02
CA VAL A 322 -12.58 6.97 -8.63
C VAL A 322 -13.61 6.92 -9.76
N ASN A 323 -13.57 7.88 -10.67
CA ASN A 323 -14.44 7.96 -11.85
C ASN A 323 -13.82 7.32 -13.12
N ALA A 324 -12.69 6.61 -12.98
CA ALA A 324 -12.15 5.80 -14.07
C ALA A 324 -13.19 4.77 -14.53
N ASN A 325 -13.07 4.32 -15.77
CA ASN A 325 -14.02 3.35 -16.35
C ASN A 325 -13.26 2.20 -16.99
N PHE A 326 -12.54 1.45 -16.16
CA PHE A 326 -11.85 0.24 -16.59
C PHE A 326 -12.78 -0.97 -16.45
N ASP A 327 -12.59 -1.96 -17.34
CA ASP A 327 -13.17 -3.28 -17.20
C ASP A 327 -12.37 -4.12 -16.22
N ASP A 328 -13.07 -4.90 -15.42
CA ASP A 328 -12.50 -5.72 -14.36
C ASP A 328 -13.16 -7.10 -14.31
N PRO A 329 -12.37 -8.20 -14.19
CA PRO A 329 -12.94 -9.55 -14.21
C PRO A 329 -13.69 -9.94 -12.93
N VAL A 330 -13.45 -9.26 -11.80
CA VAL A 330 -14.07 -9.58 -10.50
C VAL A 330 -15.23 -8.62 -10.18
N TYR A 331 -15.04 -7.33 -10.43
CA TYR A 331 -16.04 -6.31 -10.11
C TYR A 331 -16.89 -5.90 -11.32
N GLY A 332 -16.48 -6.22 -12.54
CA GLY A 332 -17.13 -5.76 -13.76
C GLY A 332 -16.59 -4.41 -14.22
N LYS A 333 -16.69 -3.38 -13.40
CA LYS A 333 -16.22 -2.00 -13.68
C LYS A 333 -15.59 -1.34 -12.45
N THR A 334 -14.76 -0.32 -12.68
CA THR A 334 -14.20 0.51 -11.61
C THR A 334 -15.27 1.05 -10.66
N GLY A 335 -16.42 1.53 -11.18
CA GLY A 335 -17.52 2.05 -10.34
C GLY A 335 -18.14 1.02 -9.42
N ASP A 336 -18.17 -0.25 -9.82
CA ASP A 336 -18.69 -1.34 -8.99
C ASP A 336 -17.72 -1.68 -7.85
N PHE A 337 -16.40 -1.57 -8.09
CA PHE A 337 -15.38 -1.66 -7.04
C PHE A 337 -15.51 -0.51 -6.03
N VAL A 338 -15.63 0.73 -6.52
CA VAL A 338 -15.81 1.91 -5.65
C VAL A 338 -17.02 1.69 -4.74
N SER A 339 -18.17 1.34 -5.31
CA SER A 339 -19.38 1.07 -4.55
C SER A 339 -19.19 -0.05 -3.53
N ALA A 340 -18.46 -1.12 -3.91
CA ALA A 340 -18.21 -2.24 -3.02
C ALA A 340 -17.32 -1.85 -1.81
N ILE A 341 -16.28 -1.04 -2.00
CA ILE A 341 -15.46 -0.53 -0.89
C ILE A 341 -16.30 0.38 0.03
N GLU A 342 -17.04 1.34 -0.55
CA GLU A 342 -17.88 2.27 0.22
C GLU A 342 -18.96 1.53 1.05
N GLU A 343 -19.57 0.46 0.49
CA GLU A 343 -20.59 -0.33 1.18
C GLU A 343 -20.01 -1.17 2.34
N ASN A 344 -18.78 -1.66 2.22
CA ASN A 344 -18.18 -2.55 3.21
C ASN A 344 -17.37 -1.82 4.29
N TYR A 345 -16.72 -0.68 3.94
CA TYR A 345 -15.72 -0.06 4.80
C TYR A 345 -15.97 1.41 5.13
N ASP A 346 -17.01 2.05 4.58
CA ASP A 346 -17.46 3.43 4.90
C ASP A 346 -16.41 4.52 4.59
N TYR A 347 -15.58 4.31 3.53
CA TYR A 347 -14.67 5.32 2.98
C TYR A 347 -14.62 5.27 1.45
N THR A 348 -14.25 6.38 0.82
CA THR A 348 -14.05 6.42 -0.64
C THR A 348 -12.67 5.87 -0.98
N PRO A 349 -12.54 4.82 -1.85
CA PRO A 349 -11.24 4.24 -2.19
C PRO A 349 -10.37 5.23 -2.97
N ASP A 350 -9.07 5.14 -2.73
CA ASP A 350 -8.05 5.84 -3.50
C ASP A 350 -7.17 4.85 -4.30
N TYR A 351 -6.05 5.34 -4.86
CA TYR A 351 -5.18 4.50 -5.66
C TYR A 351 -4.53 3.35 -4.86
N HIS A 352 -4.42 3.43 -3.53
CA HIS A 352 -3.91 2.34 -2.70
C HIS A 352 -4.88 1.16 -2.71
N SER A 353 -6.17 1.43 -2.52
CA SER A 353 -7.21 0.40 -2.61
C SER A 353 -7.26 -0.23 -4.01
N ALA A 354 -7.20 0.59 -5.06
CA ALA A 354 -7.23 0.09 -6.45
C ALA A 354 -5.97 -0.71 -6.81
N ALA A 355 -4.79 -0.28 -6.35
CA ALA A 355 -3.55 -1.04 -6.51
C ALA A 355 -3.58 -2.35 -5.70
N GLY A 356 -4.21 -2.34 -4.52
CA GLY A 356 -4.43 -3.54 -3.71
C GLY A 356 -5.24 -4.59 -4.46
N GLU A 357 -6.35 -4.21 -5.05
CA GLU A 357 -7.13 -5.10 -5.91
C GLU A 357 -6.25 -5.67 -7.05
N ALA A 358 -5.51 -4.83 -7.76
CA ALA A 358 -4.66 -5.24 -8.86
C ALA A 358 -3.53 -6.20 -8.45
N VAL A 359 -3.03 -6.13 -7.20
CA VAL A 359 -2.08 -7.11 -6.65
C VAL A 359 -2.70 -8.52 -6.64
N ILE A 360 -3.91 -8.66 -6.13
CA ILE A 360 -4.62 -9.95 -6.08
C ILE A 360 -4.93 -10.46 -7.49
N LEU A 361 -5.40 -9.58 -8.37
CA LEU A 361 -5.69 -9.96 -9.76
C LEU A 361 -4.44 -10.34 -10.56
N THR A 362 -3.29 -9.77 -10.22
CA THR A 362 -2.01 -10.17 -10.84
C THR A 362 -1.70 -11.64 -10.56
N TYR A 363 -1.87 -12.08 -9.32
CA TYR A 363 -1.74 -13.49 -8.98
C TYR A 363 -2.83 -14.36 -9.61
N MET A 364 -4.10 -13.93 -9.53
CA MET A 364 -5.20 -14.67 -10.16
C MET A 364 -4.94 -14.90 -11.65
N ASN A 365 -4.55 -13.83 -12.38
CA ASN A 365 -4.21 -13.93 -13.80
C ASN A 365 -3.05 -14.90 -14.05
N ALA A 366 -2.00 -14.85 -13.23
CA ALA A 366 -0.87 -15.75 -13.37
C ALA A 366 -1.28 -17.21 -13.12
N PHE A 367 -2.03 -17.51 -12.07
CA PHE A 367 -2.50 -18.86 -11.77
C PHE A 367 -3.37 -19.45 -12.88
N GLN A 368 -4.22 -18.63 -13.49
CA GLN A 368 -5.08 -19.04 -14.62
C GLN A 368 -4.30 -19.40 -15.89
N ASN A 369 -3.06 -18.89 -16.04
CA ASN A 369 -2.30 -18.98 -17.28
C ASN A 369 -1.00 -19.80 -17.16
N VAL A 370 -0.77 -20.51 -16.06
CA VAL A 370 0.36 -21.42 -15.89
C VAL A 370 -0.09 -22.89 -15.96
N ASP A 371 0.66 -23.74 -16.65
CA ASP A 371 0.37 -25.18 -16.72
C ASP A 371 0.68 -25.91 -15.40
N GLU A 372 1.54 -25.36 -14.56
CA GLU A 372 1.95 -25.90 -13.28
C GLU A 372 2.16 -24.76 -12.26
N LEU A 373 1.54 -24.89 -11.10
CA LEU A 373 1.73 -23.93 -10.01
C LEU A 373 3.12 -24.11 -9.39
N GLY A 374 3.92 -23.04 -9.44
CA GLY A 374 5.24 -22.98 -8.85
C GLY A 374 5.83 -21.58 -8.96
N PRO A 375 6.69 -21.16 -8.01
CA PRO A 375 7.16 -19.77 -7.95
C PRO A 375 7.76 -19.25 -9.25
N THR A 376 8.56 -20.08 -9.95
CA THR A 376 9.21 -19.67 -11.21
C THR A 376 8.21 -19.50 -12.34
N ALA A 377 7.28 -20.45 -12.52
CA ALA A 377 6.28 -20.38 -13.59
C ALA A 377 5.35 -19.18 -13.37
N VAL A 378 4.91 -18.98 -12.13
CA VAL A 378 4.05 -17.81 -11.76
C VAL A 378 4.80 -16.50 -11.98
N ARG A 379 6.07 -16.39 -11.55
CA ARG A 379 6.91 -15.22 -11.84
C ARG A 379 6.99 -14.91 -13.34
N ASP A 380 7.29 -15.93 -14.16
CA ASP A 380 7.48 -15.77 -15.60
C ASP A 380 6.16 -15.37 -16.29
N GLN A 381 5.03 -15.88 -15.78
CA GLN A 381 3.71 -15.48 -16.25
C GLN A 381 3.37 -14.03 -15.86
N ILE A 382 3.63 -13.61 -14.61
CA ILE A 382 3.45 -12.21 -14.19
C ILE A 382 4.23 -11.26 -15.09
N ARG A 383 5.47 -11.59 -15.40
CA ARG A 383 6.36 -10.75 -16.24
C ARG A 383 5.82 -10.52 -17.66
N GLN A 384 5.02 -11.44 -18.19
CA GLN A 384 4.49 -11.39 -19.55
C GLN A 384 3.01 -10.93 -19.58
N ALA A 385 2.41 -10.76 -18.40
CA ALA A 385 0.97 -10.48 -18.29
C ALA A 385 0.64 -9.08 -18.82
N GLU A 386 -0.48 -9.01 -19.56
CA GLU A 386 -1.16 -7.76 -19.92
C GLU A 386 -2.66 -8.00 -19.75
N PHE A 387 -3.27 -7.35 -18.78
CA PHE A 387 -4.68 -7.53 -18.47
C PHE A 387 -5.26 -6.27 -17.81
N SER A 388 -6.61 -6.19 -17.75
CA SER A 388 -7.32 -5.05 -17.17
C SER A 388 -7.75 -5.35 -15.74
N THR A 389 -7.70 -4.32 -14.88
CA THR A 389 -8.15 -4.31 -13.48
C THR A 389 -8.87 -3.01 -13.21
N VAL A 390 -9.47 -2.84 -12.03
CA VAL A 390 -10.03 -1.53 -11.62
C VAL A 390 -8.96 -0.44 -11.59
N TYR A 391 -7.70 -0.81 -11.39
CA TYR A 391 -6.57 0.11 -11.40
C TYR A 391 -6.16 0.54 -12.83
N GLY A 392 -6.63 -0.17 -13.85
CA GLY A 392 -6.31 -0.02 -15.27
C GLY A 392 -5.54 -1.22 -15.82
N THR A 393 -4.87 -1.03 -16.95
CA THR A 393 -4.06 -2.09 -17.54
C THR A 393 -2.82 -2.35 -16.68
N VAL A 394 -2.63 -3.59 -16.29
CA VAL A 394 -1.41 -4.11 -15.66
C VAL A 394 -0.54 -4.70 -16.76
N ALA A 395 0.64 -4.13 -16.95
CA ALA A 395 1.71 -4.64 -17.81
C ALA A 395 3.04 -4.13 -17.21
N PHE A 396 3.98 -5.03 -17.01
CA PHE A 396 5.25 -4.71 -16.39
C PHE A 396 6.34 -4.46 -17.44
N ASP A 397 7.18 -3.47 -17.19
CA ASP A 397 8.39 -3.23 -17.98
C ASP A 397 9.51 -4.24 -17.60
N ASP A 398 10.67 -4.10 -18.25
CA ASP A 398 11.82 -4.97 -18.00
C ASP A 398 12.32 -4.93 -16.54
N SER A 399 12.04 -3.85 -15.81
CA SER A 399 12.39 -3.70 -14.40
C SER A 399 11.34 -4.31 -13.45
N GLY A 400 10.20 -4.73 -13.96
CA GLY A 400 9.09 -5.27 -13.18
C GLY A 400 8.17 -4.20 -12.62
N VAL A 401 8.12 -3.00 -13.20
CA VAL A 401 7.26 -1.90 -12.75
C VAL A 401 6.27 -1.52 -13.83
N ILE A 402 5.05 -1.14 -13.43
CA ILE A 402 4.09 -0.58 -14.38
C ILE A 402 4.48 0.85 -14.79
N ASP A 403 4.14 1.23 -16.04
CA ASP A 403 4.32 2.61 -16.52
C ASP A 403 3.00 3.38 -16.46
N LYS A 404 2.85 4.21 -15.44
CA LYS A 404 1.71 5.13 -15.26
C LYS A 404 2.18 6.54 -14.96
N ASN A 405 1.37 7.51 -15.34
CA ASN A 405 1.57 8.92 -14.99
C ASN A 405 0.71 9.28 -13.77
N MET A 406 1.16 10.31 -13.02
CA MET A 406 0.38 10.85 -11.92
C MET A 406 -0.60 11.91 -12.44
N LEU A 407 -1.83 11.83 -11.97
CA LEU A 407 -2.80 12.90 -12.00
C LEU A 407 -2.49 13.89 -10.89
N VAL A 408 -2.93 15.13 -11.02
CA VAL A 408 -2.91 16.12 -9.93
C VAL A 408 -4.34 16.42 -9.52
N TYR A 409 -4.60 16.23 -8.25
CA TYR A 409 -5.85 16.58 -7.61
C TYR A 409 -5.67 17.82 -6.75
N GLN A 410 -6.77 18.54 -6.54
CA GLN A 410 -6.87 19.62 -5.59
C GLN A 410 -8.12 19.49 -4.73
N TRP A 411 -7.99 19.71 -3.45
CA TRP A 411 -9.13 19.93 -2.55
C TRP A 411 -9.69 21.32 -2.82
N GLN A 412 -10.82 21.40 -3.49
CA GLN A 412 -11.54 22.67 -3.70
C GLN A 412 -12.66 22.79 -2.67
N PRO A 413 -12.94 23.98 -2.10
CA PRO A 413 -14.02 24.14 -1.12
C PRO A 413 -15.39 23.66 -1.62
N ASP A 414 -15.64 23.83 -2.93
CA ASP A 414 -16.80 23.34 -3.66
C ASP A 414 -16.34 23.05 -5.11
N PRO A 415 -16.51 21.87 -5.66
CA PRO A 415 -17.30 20.74 -5.18
C PRO A 415 -16.48 19.66 -4.40
N GLY A 416 -15.34 20.00 -3.83
CA GLY A 416 -14.48 19.07 -3.08
C GLY A 416 -13.25 18.62 -3.89
N LEU A 417 -12.83 17.37 -3.74
CA LEU A 417 -11.64 16.83 -4.40
C LEU A 417 -11.86 16.72 -5.92
N GLN A 418 -11.01 17.39 -6.72
CA GLN A 418 -11.11 17.45 -8.17
C GLN A 418 -9.79 17.15 -8.85
N ILE A 419 -9.81 16.42 -9.97
CA ILE A 419 -8.67 16.33 -10.90
C ILE A 419 -8.50 17.67 -11.58
N THR A 420 -7.31 18.26 -11.48
CA THR A 420 -6.97 19.53 -12.09
C THR A 420 -5.92 19.43 -13.21
N TYR A 421 -5.22 18.27 -13.30
CA TYR A 421 -4.22 18.04 -14.33
C TYR A 421 -4.01 16.53 -14.59
N PRO A 422 -3.73 16.09 -15.85
CA PRO A 422 -3.62 16.90 -17.08
C PRO A 422 -5.00 17.34 -17.61
N GLU A 423 -5.01 18.41 -18.41
CA GLU A 423 -6.22 19.05 -18.95
C GLU A 423 -7.22 18.09 -19.60
N ASN A 424 -6.74 17.08 -20.32
CA ASN A 424 -7.60 16.14 -21.04
C ASN A 424 -8.45 15.22 -20.15
N VAL A 425 -8.18 15.16 -18.85
CA VAL A 425 -8.95 14.41 -17.84
C VAL A 425 -9.37 15.27 -16.66
N ALA A 426 -9.01 16.55 -16.65
CA ALA A 426 -9.36 17.49 -15.59
C ALA A 426 -10.89 17.59 -15.42
N GLN A 427 -11.33 17.67 -14.18
CA GLN A 427 -12.73 17.86 -13.79
C GLN A 427 -13.04 19.33 -13.51
N SER A 428 -12.01 20.09 -13.12
CA SER A 428 -12.07 21.54 -12.91
C SER A 428 -10.73 22.19 -13.21
N GLU A 429 -10.75 23.51 -13.44
CA GLU A 429 -9.53 24.31 -13.44
C GLU A 429 -8.91 24.33 -12.04
N PRO A 430 -7.56 24.35 -11.91
CA PRO A 430 -6.92 24.54 -10.63
C PRO A 430 -7.24 25.93 -10.06
N ILE A 431 -7.49 25.99 -8.75
CA ILE A 431 -7.53 27.28 -8.04
C ILE A 431 -6.08 27.68 -7.77
N TYR A 432 -5.55 28.53 -8.64
CA TYR A 432 -4.17 29.00 -8.64
C TYR A 432 -4.12 30.50 -8.98
N PRO A 433 -3.41 31.37 -8.22
CA PRO A 433 -2.79 31.03 -6.94
C PRO A 433 -3.82 30.64 -5.87
N MET A 434 -3.38 29.84 -4.88
CA MET A 434 -4.20 29.59 -3.69
C MET A 434 -4.46 30.92 -2.96
N PRO A 435 -5.68 31.15 -2.41
CA PRO A 435 -5.93 32.33 -1.59
C PRO A 435 -5.01 32.38 -0.37
N ASP A 436 -4.60 33.58 0.05
CA ASP A 436 -3.89 33.77 1.31
C ASP A 436 -4.74 33.34 2.51
N TRP A 437 -4.11 32.91 3.61
CA TRP A 437 -4.81 32.48 4.83
C TRP A 437 -5.78 33.54 5.39
N SER A 438 -5.54 34.82 5.14
CA SER A 438 -6.45 35.90 5.54
C SER A 438 -7.71 36.04 4.67
N GLU A 439 -7.79 35.29 3.56
CA GLU A 439 -8.87 35.34 2.56
C GLU A 439 -9.73 34.06 2.55
N ARG A 440 -9.29 33.03 3.25
CA ARG A 440 -9.95 31.72 3.34
C ARG A 440 -11.08 31.68 4.34
#